data_6e69d5bc1c3ad5b796e2af3c1edbbd93
#
_entry.id   6e69d5bc1c3ad5b796e2af3c1edbbd93
#
_cell.length_a   1.000
_cell.length_b   1.000
_cell.length_c   1.000
_cell.angle_alpha   90.00
_cell.angle_beta   90.00
_cell.angle_gamma   90.00
#
_symmetry.space_group_name_H-M   'P 1'
#
loop_
_entity.id
_entity.type
_entity.pdbx_description
1 polymer ?
#
loop_
_entity_poly.entity_id
_entity_poly.type
_entity_poly.pdbx_seq_one_letter_code
_entity_poly.pdbx_strand_id
1 'polypeptide(L)'
;MAREVFRGAIPNDLLYDIRYDMWVRNDGDEIVIGATSLGIFHAGEIIAFTAKPRGAVIDDGRGLGTVECAKTILAVHAPLSFVLTQANEEAESNPALVNTDPYTRGWMVRGRARNWNEDRAALVDAAAYRRHVLAVEPDAQIE
;
A
#
# COMPACT_ATOMS: atom_id res chain seq x y z
N MET A 1 -19.67 -22.85 -1.65
CA MET A 1 -19.44 -21.62 -0.85
C MET A 1 -19.46 -20.39 -1.72
N ALA A 2 -20.15 -19.37 -1.30
CA ALA A 2 -20.16 -18.11 -2.00
C ALA A 2 -18.78 -17.47 -1.90
N ARG A 3 -18.26 -16.94 -3.02
CA ARG A 3 -17.04 -16.18 -3.04
C ARG A 3 -17.25 -14.85 -2.33
N GLU A 4 -16.30 -14.45 -1.52
CA GLU A 4 -16.34 -13.15 -0.88
C GLU A 4 -16.17 -12.05 -1.95
N VAL A 5 -17.03 -11.03 -1.90
CA VAL A 5 -16.99 -9.91 -2.83
C VAL A 5 -16.12 -8.80 -2.27
N PHE A 6 -15.16 -8.32 -3.06
CA PHE A 6 -14.35 -7.18 -2.67
C PHE A 6 -15.21 -5.92 -2.56
N ARG A 7 -15.06 -5.20 -1.45
CA ARG A 7 -15.65 -3.88 -1.21
C ARG A 7 -14.56 -2.96 -0.70
N GLY A 8 -14.41 -1.80 -1.29
CA GLY A 8 -13.41 -0.85 -0.84
C GLY A 8 -13.40 0.44 -1.64
N ALA A 9 -12.49 1.32 -1.30
CA ALA A 9 -12.34 2.63 -1.91
C ALA A 9 -11.12 2.71 -2.79
N ILE A 10 -11.16 3.61 -3.77
CA ILE A 10 -10.02 3.98 -4.61
C ILE A 10 -10.01 5.52 -4.67
N PRO A 11 -9.37 6.19 -3.68
CA PRO A 11 -9.31 7.66 -3.67
C PRO A 11 -8.72 8.24 -4.95
N ASN A 12 -9.30 9.34 -5.43
CA ASN A 12 -8.93 9.95 -6.70
C ASN A 12 -7.63 10.76 -6.65
N ASP A 13 -7.16 11.10 -5.45
CA ASP A 13 -6.01 11.97 -5.24
C ASP A 13 -4.70 11.23 -5.00
N LEU A 14 -4.69 9.92 -5.21
CA LEU A 14 -3.51 9.08 -5.02
C LEU A 14 -3.01 8.52 -6.35
N LEU A 15 -1.78 8.02 -6.33
CA LEU A 15 -1.21 7.19 -7.38
C LEU A 15 -1.15 5.74 -6.89
N TYR A 16 -1.15 4.80 -7.83
CA TYR A 16 -1.28 3.37 -7.50
C TYR A 16 -0.27 2.53 -8.24
N ASP A 17 0.21 1.49 -7.54
CA ASP A 17 1.06 0.45 -8.13
C ASP A 17 0.21 -0.81 -8.35
N ILE A 18 0.04 -1.19 -9.60
CA ILE A 18 -0.73 -2.37 -9.98
C ILE A 18 -0.02 -3.67 -9.60
N ARG A 19 1.32 -3.66 -9.59
CA ARG A 19 2.11 -4.88 -9.32
C ARG A 19 1.92 -5.40 -7.91
N TYR A 20 1.84 -4.49 -6.94
CA TYR A 20 1.85 -4.83 -5.52
C TYR A 20 0.63 -4.33 -4.77
N ASP A 21 -0.30 -3.65 -5.44
CA ASP A 21 -1.50 -3.05 -4.84
C ASP A 21 -1.16 -2.11 -3.69
N MET A 22 -0.25 -1.19 -3.97
CA MET A 22 0.15 -0.14 -3.04
C MET A 22 -0.29 1.23 -3.57
N TRP A 23 -0.51 2.16 -2.66
CA TRP A 23 -0.78 3.55 -3.02
C TRP A 23 0.37 4.45 -2.60
N VAL A 24 0.51 5.56 -3.33
CA VAL A 24 1.52 6.59 -3.08
C VAL A 24 0.84 7.95 -3.08
N ARG A 25 1.10 8.73 -2.04
CA ARG A 25 0.69 10.13 -1.98
C ARG A 25 1.94 11.00 -2.00
N ASN A 26 1.98 11.95 -2.93
CA ASN A 26 3.04 12.95 -2.97
C ASN A 26 2.69 14.05 -1.96
N ASP A 27 3.53 14.23 -0.97
CA ASP A 27 3.31 15.16 0.15
C ASP A 27 4.48 16.15 0.21
N GLY A 28 4.67 16.90 -0.87
CA GLY A 28 5.77 17.86 -0.99
C GLY A 28 7.12 17.18 -1.18
N ASP A 29 8.01 17.36 -0.22
CA ASP A 29 9.37 16.78 -0.28
C ASP A 29 9.40 15.28 0.05
N GLU A 30 8.30 14.76 0.55
CA GLU A 30 8.19 13.36 0.93
C GLU A 30 7.02 12.69 0.24
N ILE A 31 7.04 11.37 0.24
CA ILE A 31 5.93 10.53 -0.18
C ILE A 31 5.41 9.75 1.02
N VAL A 32 4.13 9.41 0.96
CA VAL A 32 3.49 8.49 1.92
C VAL A 32 3.06 7.26 1.15
N ILE A 33 3.30 6.09 1.72
CA ILE A 33 3.02 4.80 1.08
C ILE A 33 2.14 3.96 2.00
N GLY A 34 1.15 3.30 1.41
CA GLY A 34 0.32 2.32 2.12
C GLY A 34 -0.22 1.27 1.16
N ALA A 35 -0.94 0.31 1.71
CA ALA A 35 -1.60 -0.73 0.94
C ALA A 35 -2.99 -0.28 0.53
N THR A 36 -3.41 -0.68 -0.68
CA THR A 36 -4.77 -0.39 -1.15
C THR A 36 -5.78 -1.31 -0.49
N SER A 37 -7.06 -0.94 -0.57
CA SER A 37 -8.14 -1.81 -0.10
C SER A 37 -8.08 -3.20 -0.77
N LEU A 38 -7.74 -3.26 -2.06
CA LEU A 38 -7.62 -4.54 -2.77
C LEU A 38 -6.46 -5.36 -2.21
N GLY A 39 -5.30 -4.74 -1.97
CA GLY A 39 -4.15 -5.42 -1.40
C GLY A 39 -4.48 -6.02 -0.03
N ILE A 40 -5.19 -5.27 0.80
CA ILE A 40 -5.62 -5.72 2.12
C ILE A 40 -6.66 -6.84 2.01
N PHE A 41 -7.58 -6.73 1.06
CA PHE A 41 -8.57 -7.78 0.82
C PHE A 41 -7.90 -9.12 0.50
N HIS A 42 -6.87 -9.11 -0.33
CA HIS A 42 -6.13 -10.32 -0.70
C HIS A 42 -5.25 -10.85 0.45
N ALA A 43 -4.66 -9.96 1.24
CA ALA A 43 -3.82 -10.34 2.38
C ALA A 43 -4.65 -10.88 3.55
N GLY A 44 -5.87 -10.36 3.74
CA GLY A 44 -6.71 -10.69 4.87
C GLY A 44 -6.43 -9.82 6.09
N GLU A 45 -6.79 -10.32 7.27
CA GLU A 45 -6.58 -9.57 8.52
C GLU A 45 -5.08 -9.42 8.82
N ILE A 46 -4.64 -8.19 9.02
CA ILE A 46 -3.26 -7.89 9.40
C ILE A 46 -3.16 -7.89 10.92
N ILE A 47 -2.33 -8.78 11.45
CA ILE A 47 -2.16 -8.94 12.88
C ILE A 47 -0.84 -8.36 13.39
N ALA A 48 0.09 -8.05 12.51
CA ALA A 48 1.31 -7.32 12.84
C ALA A 48 1.83 -6.59 11.60
N PHE A 49 2.39 -5.41 11.80
CA PHE A 49 3.11 -4.66 10.78
C PHE A 49 4.42 -4.17 11.38
N THR A 50 5.52 -4.40 10.68
CA THR A 50 6.85 -3.94 11.10
C THR A 50 7.54 -3.32 9.90
N ALA A 51 7.77 -2.01 9.97
CA ALA A 51 8.52 -1.29 8.94
C ALA A 51 10.02 -1.51 9.12
N LYS A 52 10.78 -1.37 8.05
CA LYS A 52 12.23 -1.26 8.15
C LYS A 52 12.61 0.01 8.92
N PRO A 53 13.82 0.09 9.45
CA PRO A 53 14.21 1.24 10.28
C PRO A 53 14.35 2.51 9.46
N ARG A 54 14.19 3.65 10.15
CA ARG A 54 14.45 4.96 9.58
C ARG A 54 15.84 5.00 8.97
N GLY A 55 15.95 5.59 7.80
CA GLY A 55 17.19 5.68 7.04
C GLY A 55 17.42 4.51 6.10
N ALA A 56 16.58 3.48 6.13
CA ALA A 56 16.71 2.36 5.21
C ALA A 56 16.59 2.84 3.76
N VAL A 57 17.51 2.39 2.92
CA VAL A 57 17.49 2.66 1.47
C VAL A 57 16.77 1.50 0.82
N ILE A 58 15.64 1.78 0.20
CA ILE A 58 14.76 0.74 -0.33
C ILE A 58 14.61 0.94 -1.83
N ASP A 59 14.94 -0.10 -2.59
CA ASP A 59 14.79 -0.10 -4.04
C ASP A 59 13.36 -0.50 -4.43
N ASP A 60 12.91 -0.02 -5.58
CA ASP A 60 11.62 -0.38 -6.16
C ASP A 60 11.46 -1.91 -6.17
N GLY A 61 10.34 -2.39 -5.67
CA GLY A 61 10.02 -3.81 -5.59
C GLY A 61 10.59 -4.54 -4.39
N ARG A 62 11.47 -3.93 -3.61
CA ARG A 62 12.02 -4.54 -2.40
C ARG A 62 11.11 -4.31 -1.19
N GLY A 63 11.34 -5.06 -0.13
CA GLY A 63 10.53 -4.97 1.08
C GLY A 63 10.78 -3.67 1.84
N LEU A 64 9.72 -2.92 2.11
CA LEU A 64 9.77 -1.76 3.02
C LEU A 64 9.46 -2.17 4.47
N GLY A 65 9.02 -3.38 4.65
CA GLY A 65 8.65 -3.96 5.92
C GLY A 65 7.96 -5.29 5.71
N THR A 66 7.34 -5.79 6.76
CA THR A 66 6.58 -7.05 6.73
C THR A 66 5.22 -6.87 7.37
N VAL A 67 4.25 -7.64 6.90
CA VAL A 67 2.96 -7.81 7.58
C VAL A 67 2.79 -9.27 7.93
N GLU A 68 2.23 -9.54 9.10
CA GLU A 68 1.81 -10.86 9.50
C GLU A 68 0.31 -10.96 9.34
N CYS A 69 -0.12 -11.98 8.61
CA CYS A 69 -1.53 -12.34 8.43
C CYS A 69 -1.78 -13.67 9.16
N ALA A 70 -3.03 -14.12 9.23
CA ALA A 70 -3.39 -15.30 10.01
C ALA A 70 -2.55 -16.56 9.71
N LYS A 71 -2.05 -16.71 8.49
CA LYS A 71 -1.34 -17.94 8.07
C LYS A 71 0.11 -17.75 7.64
N THR A 72 0.57 -16.50 7.49
CA THR A 72 1.88 -16.25 6.91
C THR A 72 2.39 -14.85 7.21
N ILE A 73 3.68 -14.67 6.96
CA ILE A 73 4.33 -13.36 6.99
C ILE A 73 4.66 -12.99 5.55
N LEU A 74 4.29 -11.80 5.13
CA LEU A 74 4.50 -11.29 3.77
C LEU A 74 5.40 -10.07 3.79
N ALA A 75 6.30 -9.98 2.81
CA ALA A 75 7.01 -8.73 2.55
C ALA A 75 6.03 -7.70 1.96
N VAL A 76 6.16 -6.45 2.39
CA VAL A 76 5.44 -5.33 1.79
C VAL A 76 6.36 -4.71 0.75
N HIS A 77 6.00 -4.84 -0.54
CA HIS A 77 6.87 -4.41 -1.63
C HIS A 77 6.76 -2.92 -1.90
N ALA A 78 7.91 -2.26 -2.01
CA ALA A 78 7.96 -0.83 -2.29
C ALA A 78 7.50 -0.53 -3.71
N PRO A 79 6.58 0.45 -3.89
CA PRO A 79 6.10 0.82 -5.23
C PRO A 79 7.06 1.74 -5.99
N LEU A 80 8.12 2.19 -5.35
CA LEU A 80 9.17 3.03 -5.93
C LEU A 80 10.39 2.98 -5.02
N SER A 81 11.52 3.48 -5.53
CA SER A 81 12.76 3.58 -4.75
C SER A 81 12.72 4.81 -3.84
N PHE A 82 13.04 4.64 -2.56
CA PHE A 82 13.01 5.74 -1.60
C PHE A 82 13.92 5.47 -0.39
N VAL A 83 14.19 6.53 0.37
CA VAL A 83 14.82 6.42 1.69
C VAL A 83 13.72 6.59 2.73
N LEU A 84 13.58 5.61 3.62
CA LEU A 84 12.54 5.62 4.66
C LEU A 84 12.85 6.68 5.71
N THR A 85 11.93 7.61 5.92
CA THR A 85 12.09 8.69 6.90
C THR A 85 11.25 8.50 8.16
N GLN A 86 10.12 7.80 8.04
CA GLN A 86 9.22 7.58 9.18
C GLN A 86 8.36 6.35 8.97
N ALA A 87 8.34 5.47 9.96
CA ALA A 87 7.36 4.40 10.04
C ALA A 87 6.11 4.91 10.77
N ASN A 88 4.95 4.37 10.43
CA ASN A 88 3.72 4.67 11.15
C ASN A 88 3.65 3.84 12.44
N GLU A 89 4.09 4.43 13.54
CA GLU A 89 4.10 3.74 14.84
C GLU A 89 2.69 3.38 15.32
N GLU A 90 1.68 4.17 14.96
CA GLU A 90 0.29 3.87 15.32
C GLU A 90 -0.17 2.57 14.64
N ALA A 91 0.18 2.37 13.37
CA ALA A 91 -0.15 1.12 12.67
C ALA A 91 0.67 -0.07 13.19
N GLU A 92 1.90 0.16 13.63
CA GLU A 92 2.70 -0.89 14.24
C GLU A 92 2.12 -1.33 15.60
N SER A 93 1.60 -0.41 16.38
CA SER A 93 0.98 -0.72 17.68
C SER A 93 -0.47 -1.18 17.55
N ASN A 94 -1.17 -0.77 16.48
CA ASN A 94 -2.55 -1.17 16.20
C ASN A 94 -2.69 -1.56 14.72
N PRO A 95 -2.27 -2.77 14.35
CA PRO A 95 -2.27 -3.21 12.94
C PRO A 95 -3.65 -3.24 12.29
N ALA A 96 -4.73 -3.31 13.07
CA ALA A 96 -6.10 -3.26 12.54
C ALA A 96 -6.35 -1.99 11.70
N LEU A 97 -5.61 -0.90 11.95
CA LEU A 97 -5.73 0.32 11.15
C LEU A 97 -5.40 0.10 9.68
N VAL A 98 -4.49 -0.82 9.37
CA VAL A 98 -4.15 -1.16 7.98
C VAL A 98 -5.36 -1.75 7.26
N ASN A 99 -6.20 -2.51 7.96
CA ASN A 99 -7.43 -3.07 7.40
C ASN A 99 -8.56 -2.05 7.35
N THR A 100 -8.75 -1.27 8.42
CA THR A 100 -9.93 -0.40 8.56
C THR A 100 -9.77 0.96 7.90
N ASP A 101 -8.55 1.52 7.93
CA ASP A 101 -8.26 2.87 7.43
C ASP A 101 -7.01 2.89 6.54
N PRO A 102 -6.94 2.07 5.47
CA PRO A 102 -5.68 1.90 4.71
C PRO A 102 -5.17 3.18 4.06
N TYR A 103 -6.04 4.15 3.75
CA TYR A 103 -5.65 5.39 3.06
C TYR A 103 -5.42 6.58 4.00
N THR A 104 -5.75 6.44 5.26
CA THR A 104 -5.63 7.52 6.26
C THR A 104 -4.74 7.08 7.40
N ARG A 105 -5.32 6.65 8.54
CA ARG A 105 -4.54 6.26 9.72
C ARG A 105 -3.69 5.02 9.51
N GLY A 106 -4.01 4.18 8.54
CA GLY A 106 -3.30 2.94 8.22
C GLY A 106 -2.16 3.08 7.22
N TRP A 107 -1.69 4.31 6.93
CA TRP A 107 -0.49 4.48 6.12
C TRP A 107 0.68 3.71 6.73
N MET A 108 1.63 3.28 5.91
CA MET A 108 2.70 2.40 6.39
C MET A 108 4.00 3.15 6.65
N VAL A 109 4.52 3.87 5.65
CA VAL A 109 5.79 4.59 5.75
C VAL A 109 5.74 5.91 5.03
N ARG A 110 6.63 6.83 5.44
CA ARG A 110 6.98 8.04 4.71
C ARG A 110 8.42 7.92 4.24
N GLY A 111 8.73 8.59 3.15
CA GLY A 111 10.10 8.58 2.65
C GLY A 111 10.35 9.66 1.63
N ARG A 112 11.62 9.73 1.21
CA ARG A 112 12.05 10.61 0.11
C ARG A 112 12.31 9.76 -1.11
N ALA A 113 11.60 10.04 -2.20
CA ALA A 113 11.79 9.33 -3.46
C ALA A 113 13.21 9.55 -3.97
N ARG A 114 13.84 8.49 -4.45
CA ARG A 114 15.20 8.54 -5.00
C ARG A 114 15.21 8.77 -6.50
N ASN A 115 14.21 8.28 -7.21
CA ASN A 115 14.09 8.33 -8.68
C ASN A 115 12.65 8.65 -9.09
N TRP A 116 12.06 9.70 -8.51
CA TRP A 116 10.64 10.01 -8.71
C TRP A 116 10.25 10.12 -10.19
N ASN A 117 11.04 10.85 -10.99
CA ASN A 117 10.70 11.08 -12.40
C ASN A 117 10.66 9.78 -13.22
N GLU A 118 11.49 8.81 -12.87
CA GLU A 118 11.53 7.51 -13.54
C GLU A 118 10.45 6.58 -12.97
N ASP A 119 10.40 6.47 -11.65
CA ASP A 119 9.54 5.49 -10.98
C ASP A 119 8.06 5.82 -11.12
N ARG A 120 7.72 7.12 -11.16
CA ARG A 120 6.33 7.55 -11.32
C ARG A 120 5.67 7.04 -12.61
N ALA A 121 6.46 6.75 -13.63
CA ALA A 121 5.95 6.25 -14.90
C ALA A 121 5.27 4.88 -14.77
N ALA A 122 5.63 4.10 -13.75
CA ALA A 122 5.01 2.82 -13.46
C ALA A 122 3.77 2.93 -12.55
N LEU A 123 3.51 4.11 -12.00
CA LEU A 123 2.33 4.35 -11.18
C LEU A 123 1.17 4.83 -12.06
N VAL A 124 -0.05 4.49 -11.66
CA VAL A 124 -1.25 4.83 -12.41
C VAL A 124 -2.19 5.67 -11.56
N ASP A 125 -3.12 6.38 -12.22
CA ASP A 125 -4.14 7.15 -11.52
C ASP A 125 -5.30 6.25 -11.04
N ALA A 126 -6.25 6.85 -10.32
CA ALA A 126 -7.38 6.12 -9.76
C ALA A 126 -8.24 5.46 -10.83
N ALA A 127 -8.43 6.11 -11.98
CA ALA A 127 -9.25 5.55 -13.06
C ALA A 127 -8.63 4.28 -13.63
N ALA A 128 -7.32 4.30 -13.88
CA ALA A 128 -6.60 3.12 -14.38
C ALA A 128 -6.57 2.01 -13.32
N TYR A 129 -6.38 2.37 -12.05
CA TYR A 129 -6.38 1.38 -10.98
C TYR A 129 -7.77 0.75 -10.81
N ARG A 130 -8.84 1.54 -10.94
CA ARG A 130 -10.21 1.01 -10.90
C ARG A 130 -10.44 -0.05 -11.99
N ARG A 131 -9.94 0.19 -13.20
CA ARG A 131 -10.02 -0.81 -14.27
C ARG A 131 -9.28 -2.09 -13.91
N HIS A 132 -8.10 -1.95 -13.30
CA HIS A 132 -7.34 -3.10 -12.81
C HIS A 132 -8.12 -3.88 -11.75
N VAL A 133 -8.70 -3.20 -10.78
CA VAL A 133 -9.48 -3.84 -9.72
C VAL A 133 -10.65 -4.62 -10.30
N LEU A 134 -11.37 -4.05 -11.26
CA LEU A 134 -12.51 -4.71 -11.90
C LEU A 134 -12.08 -5.88 -12.78
N ALA A 135 -10.86 -5.87 -13.31
CA ALA A 135 -10.31 -7.01 -14.05
C ALA A 135 -9.98 -8.18 -13.12
N VAL A 136 -9.46 -7.88 -11.93
CA VAL A 136 -9.10 -8.89 -10.93
C VAL A 136 -10.33 -9.38 -10.16
N GLU A 137 -11.21 -8.47 -9.81
CA GLU A 137 -12.43 -8.74 -9.04
C GLU A 137 -13.64 -8.16 -9.81
N PRO A 138 -14.21 -8.95 -10.77
CA PRO A 138 -15.29 -8.42 -11.62
C PRO A 138 -16.54 -7.97 -10.87
N ASP A 139 -16.80 -8.55 -9.70
CA ASP A 139 -17.94 -8.21 -8.86
C ASP A 139 -17.62 -7.14 -7.81
N ALA A 140 -16.46 -6.50 -7.91
CA ALA A 140 -16.02 -5.50 -6.93
C ALA A 140 -17.04 -4.37 -6.76
N GLN A 141 -17.25 -3.99 -5.50
CA GLN A 141 -18.05 -2.82 -5.13
C GLN A 141 -17.10 -1.71 -4.68
N ILE A 142 -16.91 -0.73 -5.55
CA ILE A 142 -15.97 0.38 -5.33
C ILE A 142 -16.79 1.59 -4.88
N GLU A 143 -16.43 2.11 -3.71
CA GLU A 143 -17.07 3.28 -3.12
C GLU A 143 -16.58 4.58 -3.74
#